data_1680c97aa603eb9b4446ce8566cac35d
#
_entry.id   1680c97aa603eb9b4446ce8566cac35d
#
_cell.length_a   1.000
_cell.length_b   1.000
_cell.length_c   1.000
_cell.angle_alpha   90.00
_cell.angle_beta   90.00
_cell.angle_gamma   90.00
#
_symmetry.space_group_name_H-M   'P 1'
#
loop_
_entity.id
_entity.type
_entity.pdbx_description
1 polymer ?
#
loop_
_entity_poly.entity_id
_entity_poly.type
_entity_poly.pdbx_seq_one_letter_code
_entity_poly.pdbx_strand_id
1 'polypeptide(L)'
;MSDTTHGRVAVITGASSGIGAATARALAADGHRVALLARRVDRIEALAGELGDGAIAIEADVTDREALVAAAQRVQQELGGTDVLVNNAGVMLLGPFSSEQRADYRQMVEVNLLGAITTTEVFLDQIRANGGGDLINISSVAGRTARPINGVYAATKWGINGWSESLRQELQPDVRVTVIEPGAVGTELTDHITHAATKEATEEYVKDLAIRPEDIADVIAFAVSRPRRMTLNEILVRPTAQPS
;
A
#
# COMPACT_ATOMS: atom_id res chain seq x y z
N MET A 1 17.23 9.75 -24.07
CA MET A 1 16.06 10.02 -23.22
C MET A 1 16.55 9.95 -21.79
N SER A 2 16.52 11.06 -21.06
CA SER A 2 16.94 11.09 -19.65
C SER A 2 15.96 10.22 -18.85
N ASP A 3 16.49 9.22 -18.16
CA ASP A 3 15.74 8.32 -17.28
C ASP A 3 15.39 9.14 -16.00
N THR A 4 14.35 9.98 -16.08
CA THR A 4 13.93 10.87 -15.00
C THR A 4 13.13 10.09 -13.97
N THR A 5 13.81 9.35 -13.10
CA THR A 5 13.17 8.67 -11.97
C THR A 5 13.02 9.58 -10.75
N HIS A 6 13.65 10.75 -10.73
CA HIS A 6 13.57 11.74 -9.67
C HIS A 6 12.53 12.84 -9.95
N GLY A 7 11.93 13.37 -8.90
CA GLY A 7 10.97 14.48 -8.99
C GLY A 7 9.55 14.08 -9.41
N ARG A 8 9.24 12.79 -9.45
CA ARG A 8 7.89 12.25 -9.76
C ARG A 8 6.94 12.47 -8.60
N VAL A 9 5.64 12.40 -8.85
CA VAL A 9 4.59 12.48 -7.83
C VAL A 9 4.16 11.09 -7.40
N ALA A 10 4.28 10.79 -6.11
CA ALA A 10 3.85 9.54 -5.52
C ALA A 10 2.63 9.75 -4.62
N VAL A 11 1.56 9.01 -4.89
CA VAL A 11 0.36 8.94 -4.06
C VAL A 11 0.44 7.68 -3.20
N ILE A 12 0.32 7.82 -1.87
CA ILE A 12 0.43 6.71 -0.92
C ILE A 12 -0.83 6.63 -0.08
N THR A 13 -1.58 5.53 -0.19
CA THR A 13 -2.73 5.27 0.68
C THR A 13 -2.30 4.62 2.00
N GLY A 14 -3.05 4.89 3.08
CA GLY A 14 -2.67 4.41 4.41
C GLY A 14 -1.38 5.03 4.95
N ALA A 15 -1.07 6.25 4.54
CA ALA A 15 0.19 6.95 4.85
C ALA A 15 0.33 7.40 6.30
N SER A 16 -0.68 7.21 7.16
CA SER A 16 -0.68 7.68 8.55
C SER A 16 0.17 6.86 9.52
N SER A 17 0.69 5.69 9.11
CA SER A 17 1.54 4.82 9.94
C SER A 17 2.25 3.73 9.12
N GLY A 18 3.11 2.97 9.79
CA GLY A 18 3.71 1.75 9.29
C GLY A 18 4.40 1.90 7.93
N ILE A 19 4.18 0.92 7.04
CA ILE A 19 4.80 0.88 5.71
C ILE A 19 4.47 2.14 4.90
N GLY A 20 3.23 2.65 4.96
CA GLY A 20 2.84 3.84 4.19
C GLY A 20 3.61 5.09 4.60
N ALA A 21 3.75 5.35 5.89
CA ALA A 21 4.53 6.48 6.39
C ALA A 21 6.03 6.34 6.09
N ALA A 22 6.58 5.13 6.25
CA ALA A 22 7.98 4.86 5.89
C ALA A 22 8.22 5.03 4.38
N THR A 23 7.30 4.55 3.53
CA THR A 23 7.37 4.73 2.07
C THR A 23 7.34 6.21 1.69
N ALA A 24 6.49 7.00 2.33
CA ALA A 24 6.45 8.44 2.08
C ALA A 24 7.80 9.12 2.37
N ARG A 25 8.42 8.77 3.50
CA ARG A 25 9.76 9.27 3.84
C ARG A 25 10.82 8.84 2.84
N ALA A 26 10.84 7.57 2.47
CA ALA A 26 11.82 7.03 1.54
C ALA A 26 11.71 7.70 0.15
N LEU A 27 10.49 7.80 -0.39
CA LEU A 27 10.27 8.42 -1.69
C LEU A 27 10.55 9.93 -1.67
N ALA A 28 10.20 10.64 -0.58
CA ALA A 28 10.55 12.06 -0.43
C ALA A 28 12.07 12.27 -0.34
N ALA A 29 12.80 11.39 0.37
CA ALA A 29 14.26 11.44 0.43
C ALA A 29 14.92 11.20 -0.93
N ASP A 30 14.30 10.41 -1.81
CA ASP A 30 14.71 10.22 -3.22
C ASP A 30 14.30 11.38 -4.14
N GLY A 31 13.73 12.47 -3.58
CA GLY A 31 13.35 13.67 -4.33
C GLY A 31 11.99 13.59 -5.02
N HIS A 32 11.13 12.65 -4.65
CA HIS A 32 9.74 12.61 -5.12
C HIS A 32 8.86 13.58 -4.32
N ARG A 33 7.86 14.16 -4.96
CA ARG A 33 6.75 14.82 -4.27
C ARG A 33 5.74 13.77 -3.84
N VAL A 34 5.15 13.91 -2.65
CA VAL A 34 4.30 12.87 -2.07
C VAL A 34 2.92 13.39 -1.67
N ALA A 35 1.87 12.69 -2.06
CA ALA A 35 0.51 12.90 -1.57
C ALA A 35 0.16 11.78 -0.57
N LEU A 36 -0.11 12.17 0.67
CA LEU A 36 -0.36 11.29 1.81
C LEU A 36 -1.87 11.14 2.00
N LEU A 37 -2.42 9.98 1.68
CA LEU A 37 -3.86 9.70 1.81
C LEU A 37 -4.11 8.81 3.02
N ALA A 38 -4.93 9.27 3.97
CA ALA A 38 -5.39 8.47 5.11
C ALA A 38 -6.59 9.15 5.80
N ARG A 39 -7.28 8.41 6.67
CA ARG A 39 -8.39 8.91 7.51
C ARG A 39 -7.91 9.74 8.71
N ARG A 40 -6.71 9.44 9.24
CA ARG A 40 -6.12 10.14 10.39
C ARG A 40 -5.38 11.38 9.91
N VAL A 41 -6.13 12.46 9.71
CA VAL A 41 -5.64 13.69 9.09
C VAL A 41 -4.51 14.33 9.90
N ASP A 42 -4.62 14.35 11.22
CA ASP A 42 -3.61 14.88 12.13
C ASP A 42 -2.22 14.24 11.92
N ARG A 43 -2.18 12.93 11.67
CA ARG A 43 -0.94 12.20 11.46
C ARG A 43 -0.31 12.47 10.09
N ILE A 44 -1.13 12.55 9.03
CA ILE A 44 -0.61 12.82 7.69
C ILE A 44 -0.22 14.29 7.52
N GLU A 45 -0.88 15.23 8.22
CA GLU A 45 -0.47 16.63 8.27
C GLU A 45 0.88 16.80 8.99
N ALA A 46 1.06 16.13 10.13
CA ALA A 46 2.34 16.11 10.83
C ALA A 46 3.46 15.54 9.94
N LEU A 47 3.19 14.42 9.24
CA LEU A 47 4.15 13.82 8.31
C LEU A 47 4.43 14.72 7.11
N ALA A 48 3.42 15.38 6.52
CA ALA A 48 3.63 16.33 5.43
C ALA A 48 4.49 17.53 5.90
N GLY A 49 4.25 18.04 7.10
CA GLY A 49 5.10 19.07 7.71
C GLY A 49 6.55 18.64 7.94
N GLU A 50 6.77 17.37 8.31
CA GLU A 50 8.11 16.78 8.42
C GLU A 50 8.83 16.70 7.05
N LEU A 51 8.10 16.32 6.00
CA LEU A 51 8.64 16.11 4.66
C LEU A 51 8.85 17.42 3.86
N GLY A 52 8.18 18.50 4.24
CA GLY A 52 8.33 19.82 3.64
C GLY A 52 7.53 20.06 2.36
N ASP A 53 7.94 21.05 1.58
CA ASP A 53 7.17 21.64 0.46
C ASP A 53 6.77 20.66 -0.67
N GLY A 54 7.36 19.49 -0.73
CA GLY A 54 7.03 18.43 -1.70
C GLY A 54 5.91 17.49 -1.26
N ALA A 55 5.33 17.69 -0.06
CA ALA A 55 4.36 16.78 0.53
C ALA A 55 3.02 17.45 0.79
N ILE A 56 1.92 16.77 0.46
CA ILE A 56 0.57 17.20 0.80
C ILE A 56 -0.19 16.11 1.56
N ALA A 57 -1.00 16.52 2.53
CA ALA A 57 -1.89 15.65 3.29
C ALA A 57 -3.32 15.76 2.75
N ILE A 58 -3.96 14.62 2.48
CA ILE A 58 -5.32 14.55 1.97
C ILE A 58 -6.11 13.53 2.79
N GLU A 59 -7.12 13.98 3.50
CA GLU A 59 -8.05 13.07 4.16
C GLU A 59 -8.83 12.27 3.12
N ALA A 60 -8.71 10.94 3.17
CA ALA A 60 -9.48 10.05 2.31
C ALA A 60 -9.62 8.66 2.95
N ASP A 61 -10.82 8.09 2.85
CA ASP A 61 -11.07 6.67 3.07
C ASP A 61 -11.07 5.97 1.71
N VAL A 62 -10.28 4.90 1.56
CA VAL A 62 -10.21 4.15 0.29
C VAL A 62 -11.52 3.45 -0.07
N THR A 63 -12.45 3.34 0.87
CA THR A 63 -13.80 2.80 0.66
C THR A 63 -14.78 3.86 0.16
N ASP A 64 -14.40 5.14 0.16
CA ASP A 64 -15.19 6.27 -0.33
C ASP A 64 -14.66 6.75 -1.68
N ARG A 65 -15.35 6.37 -2.76
CA ARG A 65 -14.95 6.74 -4.12
C ARG A 65 -14.99 8.25 -4.37
N GLU A 66 -15.94 8.96 -3.76
CA GLU A 66 -16.05 10.42 -3.95
C GLU A 66 -14.88 11.14 -3.28
N ALA A 67 -14.49 10.71 -2.09
CA ALA A 67 -13.29 11.22 -1.41
C ALA A 67 -12.02 10.95 -2.23
N LEU A 68 -11.89 9.78 -2.85
CA LEU A 68 -10.77 9.46 -3.74
C LEU A 68 -10.74 10.34 -5.00
N VAL A 69 -11.88 10.62 -5.62
CA VAL A 69 -11.99 11.53 -6.77
C VAL A 69 -11.56 12.95 -6.37
N ALA A 70 -12.02 13.44 -5.24
CA ALA A 70 -11.60 14.76 -4.72
C ALA A 70 -10.08 14.77 -4.42
N ALA A 71 -9.54 13.70 -3.85
CA ALA A 71 -8.11 13.55 -3.62
C ALA A 71 -7.30 13.61 -4.94
N ALA A 72 -7.75 12.90 -5.97
CA ALA A 72 -7.07 12.91 -7.27
C ALA A 72 -7.09 14.31 -7.92
N GLN A 73 -8.18 15.04 -7.78
CA GLN A 73 -8.28 16.42 -8.24
C GLN A 73 -7.28 17.35 -7.51
N ARG A 74 -7.16 17.19 -6.19
CA ARG A 74 -6.17 17.96 -5.42
C ARG A 74 -4.73 17.60 -5.81
N VAL A 75 -4.42 16.33 -5.99
CA VAL A 75 -3.10 15.89 -6.48
C VAL A 75 -2.79 16.50 -7.85
N GLN A 76 -3.76 16.51 -8.76
CA GLN A 76 -3.59 17.15 -10.08
C GLN A 76 -3.33 18.65 -9.97
N GLN A 77 -4.05 19.35 -9.10
CA GLN A 77 -3.95 20.82 -8.95
C GLN A 77 -2.67 21.24 -8.23
N GLU A 78 -2.29 20.52 -7.15
CA GLU A 78 -1.21 20.94 -6.26
C GLU A 78 0.14 20.33 -6.67
N LEU A 79 0.13 19.10 -7.23
CA LEU A 79 1.35 18.38 -7.60
C LEU A 79 1.49 18.07 -9.10
N GLY A 80 0.50 18.41 -9.93
CA GLY A 80 0.57 18.24 -11.38
C GLY A 80 0.24 16.84 -11.90
N GLY A 81 -0.31 15.96 -11.07
CA GLY A 81 -0.75 14.60 -11.43
C GLY A 81 -0.04 13.52 -10.64
N THR A 82 -0.19 12.28 -11.06
CA THR A 82 0.31 11.09 -10.36
C THR A 82 1.21 10.27 -11.28
N ASP A 83 2.41 9.95 -10.83
CA ASP A 83 3.36 9.08 -11.54
C ASP A 83 3.54 7.72 -10.85
N VAL A 84 3.34 7.68 -9.54
CA VAL A 84 3.46 6.48 -8.71
C VAL A 84 2.24 6.38 -7.80
N LEU A 85 1.55 5.26 -7.82
CA LEU A 85 0.49 4.96 -6.87
C LEU A 85 0.90 3.78 -6.00
N VAL A 86 0.89 3.98 -4.68
CA VAL A 86 1.14 2.92 -3.69
C VAL A 86 -0.17 2.60 -2.96
N ASN A 87 -0.81 1.52 -3.35
CA ASN A 87 -1.96 0.93 -2.65
C ASN A 87 -1.46 0.18 -1.41
N ASN A 88 -1.35 0.90 -0.29
CA ASN A 88 -0.87 0.36 0.97
C ASN A 88 -1.95 0.29 2.06
N ALA A 89 -3.03 1.06 1.96
CA ALA A 89 -4.12 0.99 2.92
C ALA A 89 -4.62 -0.45 3.11
N GLY A 90 -4.74 -0.88 4.35
CA GLY A 90 -5.20 -2.25 4.65
C GLY A 90 -5.48 -2.46 6.13
N VAL A 91 -6.27 -3.49 6.41
CA VAL A 91 -6.60 -3.97 7.75
C VAL A 91 -6.43 -5.48 7.83
N MET A 92 -6.07 -5.98 9.02
CA MET A 92 -5.86 -7.39 9.27
C MET A 92 -6.65 -7.80 10.53
N LEU A 93 -7.87 -8.29 10.33
CA LEU A 93 -8.80 -8.65 11.39
C LEU A 93 -8.87 -10.17 11.50
N LEU A 94 -7.86 -10.74 12.17
CA LEU A 94 -7.70 -12.19 12.29
C LEU A 94 -8.57 -12.77 13.40
N GLY A 95 -9.02 -14.01 13.20
CA GLY A 95 -9.77 -14.75 14.20
C GLY A 95 -10.32 -16.08 13.67
N PRO A 96 -10.86 -16.93 14.55
CA PRO A 96 -11.55 -18.15 14.15
C PRO A 96 -12.72 -17.84 13.22
N PHE A 97 -12.94 -18.66 12.20
CA PHE A 97 -14.06 -18.45 11.28
C PHE A 97 -15.40 -18.63 12.00
N SER A 98 -16.15 -17.54 12.11
CA SER A 98 -17.47 -17.52 12.79
C SER A 98 -18.36 -16.43 12.23
N SER A 99 -19.68 -16.52 12.47
CA SER A 99 -20.65 -15.50 12.08
C SER A 99 -20.47 -14.17 12.86
N GLU A 100 -19.87 -14.22 14.04
CA GLU A 100 -19.59 -13.04 14.86
C GLU A 100 -18.61 -12.08 14.20
N GLN A 101 -17.72 -12.59 13.34
CA GLN A 101 -16.73 -11.81 12.61
C GLN A 101 -17.19 -11.32 11.22
N ARG A 102 -18.47 -11.40 10.91
CA ARG A 102 -18.97 -11.01 9.58
C ARG A 102 -18.67 -9.55 9.21
N ALA A 103 -18.69 -8.65 10.17
CA ALA A 103 -18.34 -7.25 9.95
C ALA A 103 -16.86 -7.09 9.58
N ASP A 104 -15.97 -7.81 10.27
CA ASP A 104 -14.53 -7.82 10.01
C ASP A 104 -14.22 -8.37 8.62
N TYR A 105 -14.94 -9.42 8.20
CA TYR A 105 -14.78 -9.99 6.85
C TYR A 105 -15.13 -8.98 5.77
N ARG A 106 -16.25 -8.28 5.93
CA ARG A 106 -16.66 -7.23 5.00
C ARG A 106 -15.64 -6.11 4.95
N GLN A 107 -15.20 -5.61 6.10
CA GLN A 107 -14.22 -4.53 6.20
C GLN A 107 -12.90 -4.92 5.52
N MET A 108 -12.39 -6.15 5.72
CA MET A 108 -11.19 -6.61 5.02
C MET A 108 -11.35 -6.62 3.50
N VAL A 109 -12.49 -7.07 2.97
CA VAL A 109 -12.74 -7.08 1.52
C VAL A 109 -12.85 -5.65 0.98
N GLU A 110 -13.61 -4.79 1.67
CA GLU A 110 -13.84 -3.41 1.26
C GLU A 110 -12.54 -2.59 1.27
N VAL A 111 -11.74 -2.67 2.33
CA VAL A 111 -10.51 -1.89 2.44
C VAL A 111 -9.38 -2.50 1.61
N ASN A 112 -9.08 -3.79 1.80
CA ASN A 112 -7.86 -4.39 1.25
C ASN A 112 -7.95 -4.67 -0.25
N LEU A 113 -9.14 -4.98 -0.77
CA LEU A 113 -9.31 -5.35 -2.17
C LEU A 113 -10.06 -4.28 -2.95
N LEU A 114 -11.31 -3.98 -2.60
CA LEU A 114 -12.11 -3.00 -3.33
C LEU A 114 -11.52 -1.59 -3.22
N GLY A 115 -10.99 -1.21 -2.06
CA GLY A 115 -10.32 0.06 -1.86
C GLY A 115 -9.10 0.25 -2.78
N ALA A 116 -8.27 -0.78 -2.95
CA ALA A 116 -7.14 -0.75 -3.87
C ALA A 116 -7.60 -0.66 -5.34
N ILE A 117 -8.64 -1.41 -5.72
CA ILE A 117 -9.23 -1.37 -7.06
C ILE A 117 -9.78 0.02 -7.36
N THR A 118 -10.60 0.59 -6.46
CA THR A 118 -11.21 1.92 -6.62
C THR A 118 -10.16 3.02 -6.66
N THR A 119 -9.15 2.96 -5.79
CA THR A 119 -8.04 3.93 -5.81
C THR A 119 -7.31 3.88 -7.16
N THR A 120 -7.02 2.69 -7.65
CA THR A 120 -6.35 2.52 -8.95
C THR A 120 -7.21 3.04 -10.09
N GLU A 121 -8.51 2.73 -10.13
CA GLU A 121 -9.45 3.25 -11.13
C GLU A 121 -9.41 4.78 -11.19
N VAL A 122 -9.45 5.44 -10.03
CA VAL A 122 -9.51 6.90 -9.94
C VAL A 122 -8.20 7.58 -10.38
N PHE A 123 -7.05 6.99 -10.08
CA PHE A 123 -5.74 7.60 -10.37
C PHE A 123 -5.13 7.15 -11.72
N LEU A 124 -5.66 6.11 -12.37
CA LEU A 124 -5.05 5.49 -13.54
C LEU A 124 -4.85 6.45 -14.72
N ASP A 125 -5.82 7.31 -14.98
CA ASP A 125 -5.73 8.27 -16.10
C ASP A 125 -4.60 9.28 -15.87
N GLN A 126 -4.37 9.72 -14.64
CA GLN A 126 -3.24 10.58 -14.30
C GLN A 126 -1.91 9.86 -14.53
N ILE A 127 -1.79 8.61 -14.08
CA ILE A 127 -0.58 7.79 -14.25
C ILE A 127 -0.24 7.63 -15.74
N ARG A 128 -1.25 7.44 -16.59
CA ARG A 128 -1.08 7.31 -18.05
C ARG A 128 -0.73 8.63 -18.73
N ALA A 129 -1.35 9.73 -18.28
CA ALA A 129 -1.16 11.04 -18.91
C ALA A 129 0.28 11.57 -18.82
N ASN A 130 1.04 11.16 -17.81
CA ASN A 130 2.42 11.56 -17.58
C ASN A 130 3.46 10.69 -18.32
N GLY A 131 3.05 9.96 -19.36
CA GLY A 131 3.94 9.08 -20.12
C GLY A 131 4.17 7.72 -19.47
N GLY A 132 3.22 7.29 -18.63
CA GLY A 132 3.24 6.05 -17.88
C GLY A 132 3.90 6.15 -16.51
N GLY A 133 3.59 5.21 -15.63
CA GLY A 133 4.01 5.27 -14.23
C GLY A 133 4.15 3.92 -13.56
N ASP A 134 4.05 3.93 -12.24
CA ASP A 134 4.17 2.77 -11.39
C ASP A 134 2.93 2.58 -10.52
N LEU A 135 2.42 1.38 -10.48
CA LEU A 135 1.41 0.90 -9.56
C LEU A 135 2.03 -0.13 -8.63
N ILE A 136 2.13 0.21 -7.35
CA ILE A 136 2.67 -0.66 -6.31
C ILE A 136 1.51 -1.13 -5.42
N ASN A 137 1.25 -2.41 -5.39
CA ASN A 137 0.22 -3.01 -4.55
C ASN A 137 0.86 -3.76 -3.37
N ILE A 138 0.50 -3.38 -2.14
CA ILE A 138 0.99 -4.06 -0.95
C ILE A 138 0.09 -5.25 -0.65
N SER A 139 0.60 -6.43 -0.96
CA SER A 139 -0.01 -7.71 -0.63
C SER A 139 0.50 -8.24 0.73
N SER A 140 0.86 -9.50 0.80
CA SER A 140 1.39 -10.19 1.99
C SER A 140 1.89 -11.58 1.60
N VAL A 141 2.73 -12.20 2.43
CA VAL A 141 2.95 -13.67 2.40
C VAL A 141 1.63 -14.44 2.48
N ALA A 142 0.60 -13.86 3.09
CA ALA A 142 -0.75 -14.43 3.11
C ALA A 142 -1.42 -14.48 1.73
N GLY A 143 -0.93 -13.73 0.75
CA GLY A 143 -1.31 -13.86 -0.67
C GLY A 143 -0.73 -15.09 -1.36
N ARG A 144 0.15 -15.83 -0.69
CA ARG A 144 0.77 -17.06 -1.17
C ARG A 144 0.42 -18.29 -0.33
N THR A 145 0.19 -18.09 0.98
CA THR A 145 -0.05 -19.17 1.93
C THR A 145 -1.15 -18.78 2.90
N ALA A 146 -2.28 -19.49 2.83
CA ALA A 146 -3.34 -19.35 3.83
C ALA A 146 -3.04 -20.25 5.04
N ARG A 147 -3.43 -19.77 6.22
CA ARG A 147 -3.29 -20.48 7.50
C ARG A 147 -4.60 -20.46 8.28
N PRO A 148 -4.79 -21.30 9.31
CA PRO A 148 -5.92 -21.12 10.22
C PRO A 148 -6.01 -19.68 10.70
N ILE A 149 -7.21 -19.21 10.99
CA ILE A 149 -7.57 -17.87 11.48
C ILE A 149 -7.36 -16.68 10.53
N ASN A 150 -6.65 -16.85 9.40
CA ASN A 150 -6.42 -15.75 8.45
C ASN A 150 -7.17 -15.88 7.12
N GLY A 151 -8.14 -16.77 7.01
CA GLY A 151 -8.74 -17.16 5.71
C GLY A 151 -9.26 -16.00 4.87
N VAL A 152 -10.03 -15.08 5.46
CA VAL A 152 -10.57 -13.92 4.71
C VAL A 152 -9.49 -12.89 4.39
N TYR A 153 -8.58 -12.61 5.34
CA TYR A 153 -7.42 -11.78 5.06
C TYR A 153 -6.59 -12.35 3.90
N ALA A 154 -6.26 -13.65 3.96
CA ALA A 154 -5.54 -14.33 2.88
C ALA A 154 -6.30 -14.20 1.54
N ALA A 155 -7.63 -14.43 1.53
CA ALA A 155 -8.43 -14.28 0.33
C ALA A 155 -8.33 -12.87 -0.29
N THR A 156 -8.31 -11.81 0.52
CA THR A 156 -8.10 -10.44 0.01
C THR A 156 -6.72 -10.28 -0.63
N LYS A 157 -5.67 -10.84 -0.02
CA LYS A 157 -4.30 -10.75 -0.53
C LYS A 157 -4.05 -11.62 -1.77
N TRP A 158 -4.68 -12.79 -1.85
CA TRP A 158 -4.75 -13.57 -3.10
C TRP A 158 -5.49 -12.81 -4.20
N GLY A 159 -6.58 -12.11 -3.85
CA GLY A 159 -7.30 -11.24 -4.76
C GLY A 159 -6.42 -10.12 -5.32
N ILE A 160 -5.63 -9.46 -4.47
CA ILE A 160 -4.66 -8.44 -4.89
C ILE A 160 -3.64 -9.04 -5.88
N ASN A 161 -3.08 -10.22 -5.60
CA ASN A 161 -2.09 -10.84 -6.48
C ASN A 161 -2.69 -11.14 -7.86
N GLY A 162 -3.84 -11.82 -7.91
CA GLY A 162 -4.50 -12.17 -9.17
C GLY A 162 -4.94 -10.95 -9.97
N TRP A 163 -5.53 -9.96 -9.31
CA TRP A 163 -5.92 -8.70 -9.94
C TRP A 163 -4.71 -7.92 -10.46
N SER A 164 -3.63 -7.84 -9.69
CA SER A 164 -2.40 -7.16 -10.10
C SER A 164 -1.79 -7.78 -11.36
N GLU A 165 -1.79 -9.11 -11.47
CA GLU A 165 -1.27 -9.79 -12.66
C GLU A 165 -2.14 -9.52 -13.89
N SER A 166 -3.48 -9.48 -13.75
CA SER A 166 -4.36 -9.05 -14.84
C SER A 166 -4.05 -7.63 -15.29
N LEU A 167 -3.98 -6.69 -14.34
CA LEU A 167 -3.63 -5.29 -14.66
C LEU A 167 -2.26 -5.15 -15.32
N ARG A 168 -1.27 -5.91 -14.86
CA ARG A 168 0.06 -5.87 -15.47
C ARG A 168 0.00 -6.18 -16.97
N GLN A 169 -0.81 -7.17 -17.36
CA GLN A 169 -0.97 -7.54 -18.77
C GLN A 169 -1.74 -6.49 -19.57
N GLU A 170 -2.75 -5.85 -18.95
CA GLU A 170 -3.59 -4.84 -19.60
C GLU A 170 -2.88 -3.49 -19.75
N LEU A 171 -2.00 -3.13 -18.81
CA LEU A 171 -1.42 -1.78 -18.71
C LEU A 171 0.01 -1.69 -19.26
N GLN A 172 0.66 -2.80 -19.59
CA GLN A 172 1.98 -2.79 -20.21
C GLN A 172 1.90 -2.27 -21.67
N PRO A 173 2.93 -1.58 -22.18
CA PRO A 173 4.17 -1.22 -21.49
C PRO A 173 4.09 0.09 -20.69
N ASP A 174 2.94 0.76 -20.63
CA ASP A 174 2.81 2.13 -20.12
C ASP A 174 2.89 2.21 -18.60
N VAL A 175 2.26 1.27 -17.88
CA VAL A 175 2.27 1.23 -16.42
C VAL A 175 2.94 -0.05 -15.92
N ARG A 176 3.95 0.12 -15.06
CA ARG A 176 4.58 -1.01 -14.36
C ARG A 176 3.75 -1.37 -13.14
N VAL A 177 3.33 -2.60 -13.03
CA VAL A 177 2.60 -3.11 -11.87
C VAL A 177 3.52 -4.00 -11.05
N THR A 178 3.70 -3.66 -9.77
CA THR A 178 4.55 -4.39 -8.83
C THR A 178 3.72 -4.79 -7.61
N VAL A 179 3.82 -6.03 -7.21
CA VAL A 179 3.26 -6.55 -5.96
C VAL A 179 4.39 -6.73 -4.95
N ILE A 180 4.26 -6.10 -3.79
CA ILE A 180 5.14 -6.32 -2.66
C ILE A 180 4.42 -7.24 -1.67
N GLU A 181 5.07 -8.30 -1.22
CA GLU A 181 4.49 -9.34 -0.37
C GLU A 181 5.26 -9.46 0.95
N PRO A 182 5.01 -8.56 1.92
CA PRO A 182 5.69 -8.59 3.20
C PRO A 182 5.30 -9.80 4.06
N GLY A 183 6.26 -10.30 4.81
CA GLY A 183 6.05 -11.14 5.98
C GLY A 183 5.65 -10.32 7.21
N ALA A 184 6.15 -10.71 8.39
CA ALA A 184 5.91 -9.97 9.63
C ALA A 184 6.66 -8.63 9.61
N VAL A 185 5.91 -7.52 9.73
CA VAL A 185 6.44 -6.15 9.80
C VAL A 185 5.89 -5.48 11.06
N GLY A 186 6.74 -4.79 11.80
CA GLY A 186 6.38 -4.08 13.04
C GLY A 186 5.56 -2.84 12.75
N THR A 187 4.25 -2.98 12.66
CA THR A 187 3.30 -1.90 12.36
C THR A 187 2.09 -1.97 13.30
N GLU A 188 1.26 -0.92 13.29
CA GLU A 188 -0.03 -0.89 14.00
C GLU A 188 -1.09 -1.84 13.41
N LEU A 189 -0.76 -2.65 12.40
CA LEU A 189 -1.72 -3.53 11.71
C LEU A 189 -2.38 -4.54 12.66
N THR A 190 -1.63 -5.01 13.67
CA THR A 190 -2.11 -5.95 14.69
C THR A 190 -3.07 -5.31 15.69
N ASP A 191 -3.00 -4.00 15.88
CA ASP A 191 -3.81 -3.27 16.87
C ASP A 191 -5.31 -3.37 16.58
N HIS A 192 -5.65 -3.56 15.31
CA HIS A 192 -7.03 -3.65 14.83
C HIS A 192 -7.67 -5.04 14.99
N ILE A 193 -6.93 -6.07 15.38
CA ILE A 193 -7.47 -7.42 15.58
C ILE A 193 -8.49 -7.38 16.73
N THR A 194 -9.73 -7.77 16.43
CA THR A 194 -10.87 -7.72 17.36
C THR A 194 -10.92 -8.91 18.29
N HIS A 195 -10.47 -10.10 17.86
CA HIS A 195 -10.44 -11.32 18.65
C HIS A 195 -9.23 -11.32 19.60
N ALA A 196 -9.48 -11.13 20.91
CA ALA A 196 -8.44 -10.86 21.92
C ALA A 196 -7.31 -11.91 21.95
N ALA A 197 -7.63 -13.18 22.02
CA ALA A 197 -6.61 -14.24 22.05
C ALA A 197 -5.76 -14.30 20.78
N THR A 198 -6.36 -14.02 19.62
CA THR A 198 -5.62 -13.93 18.35
C THR A 198 -4.73 -12.71 18.31
N LYS A 199 -5.21 -11.58 18.84
CA LYS A 199 -4.44 -10.33 18.93
C LYS A 199 -3.16 -10.56 19.74
N GLU A 200 -3.30 -11.06 20.96
CA GLU A 200 -2.16 -11.32 21.86
C GLU A 200 -1.12 -12.24 21.21
N ALA A 201 -1.56 -13.37 20.65
CA ALA A 201 -0.66 -14.33 19.99
C ALA A 201 0.01 -13.71 18.74
N THR A 202 -0.69 -12.84 18.01
CA THR A 202 -0.13 -12.19 16.81
C THR A 202 0.86 -11.09 17.20
N GLU A 203 0.58 -10.32 18.24
CA GLU A 203 1.49 -9.29 18.77
C GLU A 203 2.79 -9.91 19.28
N GLU A 204 2.72 -11.04 20.01
CA GLU A 204 3.90 -11.79 20.46
C GLU A 204 4.73 -12.28 19.26
N TYR A 205 4.08 -12.90 18.27
CA TYR A 205 4.74 -13.37 17.05
C TYR A 205 5.44 -12.24 16.28
N VAL A 206 4.77 -11.08 16.12
CA VAL A 206 5.33 -9.93 15.44
C VAL A 206 6.50 -9.33 16.23
N LYS A 207 6.39 -9.20 17.55
CA LYS A 207 7.44 -8.69 18.42
C LYS A 207 8.76 -9.43 18.27
N ASP A 208 8.69 -10.75 18.12
CA ASP A 208 9.89 -11.61 18.07
C ASP A 208 10.54 -11.67 16.68
N LEU A 209 9.78 -11.47 15.62
CA LEU A 209 10.21 -11.76 14.26
C LEU A 209 10.21 -10.57 13.30
N ALA A 210 9.46 -9.50 13.59
CA ALA A 210 9.17 -8.47 12.59
C ALA A 210 10.42 -7.71 12.12
N ILE A 211 10.46 -7.46 10.82
CA ILE A 211 11.30 -6.42 10.22
C ILE A 211 10.63 -5.05 10.39
N ARG A 212 11.37 -4.00 10.13
CA ARG A 212 10.87 -2.63 10.26
C ARG A 212 10.08 -2.21 9.02
N PRO A 213 9.13 -1.27 9.14
CA PRO A 213 8.43 -0.67 8.00
C PRO A 213 9.39 -0.07 6.97
N GLU A 214 10.51 0.49 7.41
CA GLU A 214 11.56 1.07 6.56
C GLU A 214 12.18 0.03 5.63
N ASP A 215 12.35 -1.21 6.09
CA ASP A 215 12.90 -2.29 5.27
C ASP A 215 12.00 -2.61 4.05
N ILE A 216 10.68 -2.44 4.18
CA ILE A 216 9.73 -2.54 3.06
C ILE A 216 9.72 -1.27 2.21
N ALA A 217 9.82 -0.10 2.83
CA ALA A 217 9.90 1.17 2.12
C ALA A 217 11.12 1.24 1.20
N ASP A 218 12.26 0.74 1.63
CA ASP A 218 13.48 0.64 0.82
C ASP A 218 13.27 -0.25 -0.42
N VAL A 219 12.55 -1.36 -0.27
CA VAL A 219 12.21 -2.25 -1.40
C VAL A 219 11.26 -1.55 -2.38
N ILE A 220 10.29 -0.77 -1.89
CA ILE A 220 9.39 0.02 -2.74
C ILE A 220 10.17 1.10 -3.49
N ALA A 221 11.02 1.87 -2.80
CA ALA A 221 11.87 2.89 -3.41
C ALA A 221 12.81 2.27 -4.46
N PHE A 222 13.41 1.12 -4.15
CA PHE A 222 14.20 0.37 -5.12
C PHE A 222 13.39 0.00 -6.37
N ALA A 223 12.17 -0.51 -6.23
CA ALA A 223 11.33 -0.88 -7.37
C ALA A 223 10.99 0.34 -8.25
N VAL A 224 10.61 1.46 -7.63
CA VAL A 224 10.28 2.73 -8.29
C VAL A 224 11.47 3.30 -9.04
N SER A 225 12.69 3.19 -8.49
CA SER A 225 13.93 3.71 -9.09
C SER A 225 14.45 2.91 -10.29
N ARG A 226 13.86 1.77 -10.61
CA ARG A 226 14.34 0.95 -11.75
C ARG A 226 14.07 1.62 -13.10
N PRO A 227 14.96 1.42 -14.10
CA PRO A 227 14.76 1.96 -15.44
C PRO A 227 13.42 1.50 -16.03
N ARG A 228 12.74 2.36 -16.78
CA ARG A 228 11.41 2.09 -17.37
C ARG A 228 11.31 0.79 -18.19
N ARG A 229 12.41 0.30 -18.76
CA ARG A 229 12.48 -0.97 -19.48
C ARG A 229 12.41 -2.23 -18.61
N MET A 230 12.39 -2.07 -17.28
CA MET A 230 12.42 -3.16 -16.31
C MET A 230 11.26 -3.03 -15.32
N THR A 231 10.54 -4.10 -15.09
CA THR A 231 9.49 -4.21 -14.05
C THR A 231 9.87 -5.32 -13.09
N LEU A 232 9.74 -5.06 -11.81
CA LEU A 232 9.78 -6.07 -10.75
C LEU A 232 8.32 -6.45 -10.48
N ASN A 233 7.87 -7.59 -10.99
CA ASN A 233 6.45 -7.94 -10.94
C ASN A 233 6.00 -8.33 -9.54
N GLU A 234 6.80 -9.13 -8.85
CA GLU A 234 6.49 -9.63 -7.50
C GLU A 234 7.76 -9.65 -6.65
N ILE A 235 7.67 -9.12 -5.43
CA ILE A 235 8.77 -9.10 -4.47
C ILE A 235 8.29 -9.62 -3.13
N LEU A 236 8.71 -10.84 -2.80
CA LEU A 236 8.43 -11.46 -1.52
C LEU A 236 9.53 -11.13 -0.53
N VAL A 237 9.17 -10.50 0.59
CA VAL A 237 10.10 -10.05 1.64
C VAL A 237 9.69 -10.66 2.98
N ARG A 238 10.57 -11.43 3.61
CA ARG A 238 10.33 -12.02 4.93
C ARG A 238 11.45 -11.67 5.90
N PRO A 239 11.13 -11.52 7.19
CA PRO A 239 12.15 -11.68 8.22
C PRO A 239 12.94 -12.97 8.00
N THR A 240 14.26 -12.94 8.15
CA THR A 240 15.11 -14.12 7.90
C THR A 240 14.73 -15.30 8.79
N ALA A 241 14.24 -15.04 10.00
CA ALA A 241 13.81 -16.06 10.95
C ALA A 241 12.35 -16.51 10.77
N GLN A 242 11.58 -15.89 9.87
CA GLN A 242 10.20 -16.27 9.65
C GLN A 242 10.11 -17.59 8.88
N PRO A 243 9.54 -18.66 9.47
CA PRO A 243 9.23 -19.87 8.73
C PRO A 243 8.17 -19.55 7.66
N SER A 244 8.05 -20.41 6.67
CA SER A 244 7.14 -20.22 5.53
C SER A 244 5.69 -19.92 5.93
#